data_f3d33646f73e569a5dd1cd96200e3638
#
_entry.id   f3d33646f73e569a5dd1cd96200e3638
#
_cell.length_a   1.000
_cell.length_b   1.000
_cell.length_c   1.000
_cell.angle_alpha   90.00
_cell.angle_beta   90.00
_cell.angle_gamma   90.00
#
_symmetry.space_group_name_H-M   'P 1'
#
loop_
_entity.id
_entity.type
_entity.pdbx_description
1 polymer ?
#
loop_
_entity_poly.entity_id
_entity_poly.type
_entity_poly.pdbx_seq_one_letter_code
_entity_poly.pdbx_strand_id
1 'polypeptide(L)'
;MLVTLLAVVALLDVIELSRRAAGRTEVPFARLAEITALKLPFLAIEILPFGVLIGGLLAFWRLTRSSELIVARAAGLSAWQFLALPVLAGFALGVVAITAVSPVAAALFARADRLDATLLRGGSGSLGLAGGGLWLKQRDNGLVPQGSAIVHGARVQASGERLVLERVSVFRLGPDDRPLGRIEAERAILEPGQWRLESASVLANDRLAAPVPTLVLPTDLTLERLQEGLGPPDTLSFWDLPAFARLLEESGFPAQRHRLRFNMLLALPVLAATMALVAAGFAMRPARRGGAAVLVGSGLAAGFTLFVLTKVVGEFGIGGAVPVVVAAWTPTLVGLMLAVSLLLHLEDG
;
A
#
# COMPACT_ATOMS: atom_id res chain seq x y z
N MET A 1 22.93 1.21 8.82
CA MET A 1 21.94 2.27 8.67
C MET A 1 20.54 1.73 8.32
N LEU A 2 20.36 1.01 7.21
CA LEU A 2 19.03 0.46 6.85
C LEU A 2 18.44 -0.42 7.98
N VAL A 3 19.25 -1.31 8.58
CA VAL A 3 18.83 -2.18 9.70
C VAL A 3 18.40 -1.36 10.93
N THR A 4 19.14 -0.31 11.27
CA THR A 4 18.78 0.56 12.41
C THR A 4 17.47 1.29 12.15
N LEU A 5 17.28 1.82 10.94
CA LEU A 5 16.05 2.49 10.54
C LEU A 5 14.87 1.50 10.55
N LEU A 6 15.08 0.29 10.01
CA LEU A 6 14.08 -0.78 10.01
C LEU A 6 13.69 -1.18 11.44
N ALA A 7 14.65 -1.28 12.36
CA ALA A 7 14.37 -1.59 13.76
C ALA A 7 13.49 -0.51 14.44
N VAL A 8 13.76 0.78 14.15
CA VAL A 8 12.92 1.88 14.67
C VAL A 8 11.51 1.80 14.12
N VAL A 9 11.35 1.59 12.80
CA VAL A 9 10.03 1.49 12.17
C VAL A 9 9.28 0.25 12.68
N ALA A 10 9.97 -0.89 12.86
CA ALA A 10 9.39 -2.09 13.44
C ALA A 10 8.91 -1.86 14.88
N LEU A 11 9.68 -1.13 15.69
CA LEU A 11 9.28 -0.78 17.06
C LEU A 11 8.00 0.06 17.05
N LEU A 12 7.91 1.05 16.17
CA LEU A 12 6.71 1.88 16.03
C LEU A 12 5.50 1.06 15.57
N ASP A 13 5.67 0.09 14.63
CA ASP A 13 4.58 -0.80 14.20
C ASP A 13 4.09 -1.70 15.35
N VAL A 14 5.01 -2.25 16.16
CA VAL A 14 4.65 -3.04 17.35
C VAL A 14 3.88 -2.19 18.36
N ILE A 15 4.30 -0.95 18.62
CA ILE A 15 3.62 -0.03 19.54
C ILE A 15 2.20 0.25 19.03
N GLU A 16 2.06 0.53 17.74
CA GLU A 16 0.74 0.80 17.12
C GLU A 16 -0.17 -0.43 17.17
N LEU A 17 0.35 -1.63 16.87
CA LEU A 17 -0.40 -2.88 17.00
C LEU A 17 -0.80 -3.13 18.46
N SER A 18 0.09 -2.88 19.42
CA SER A 18 -0.19 -3.01 20.84
C SER A 18 -1.30 -2.04 21.30
N ARG A 19 -1.29 -0.80 20.78
CA ARG A 19 -2.34 0.19 21.02
C ARG A 19 -3.70 -0.28 20.50
N ARG A 20 -3.74 -0.88 19.30
CA ARG A 20 -4.97 -1.43 18.71
C ARG A 20 -5.47 -2.67 19.46
N ALA A 21 -4.56 -3.45 20.03
CA ALA A 21 -4.89 -4.63 20.84
C ALA A 21 -5.32 -4.29 22.28
N ALA A 22 -5.06 -3.09 22.79
CA ALA A 22 -5.28 -2.70 24.20
C ALA A 22 -6.73 -2.84 24.72
N GLY A 23 -7.72 -2.99 23.83
CA GLY A 23 -9.12 -3.29 24.20
C GLY A 23 -9.49 -4.78 24.14
N ARG A 24 -8.53 -5.69 23.85
CA ARG A 24 -8.77 -7.13 23.65
C ARG A 24 -7.83 -7.93 24.53
N THR A 25 -8.38 -8.54 25.56
CA THR A 25 -7.64 -9.23 26.64
C THR A 25 -6.93 -10.52 26.21
N GLU A 26 -7.11 -10.98 24.98
CA GLU A 26 -6.67 -12.31 24.53
C GLU A 26 -5.51 -12.33 23.51
N VAL A 27 -4.98 -11.18 23.11
CA VAL A 27 -3.90 -11.16 22.08
C VAL A 27 -2.54 -11.11 22.75
N PRO A 28 -1.75 -12.21 22.76
CA PRO A 28 -0.43 -12.22 23.38
C PRO A 28 0.55 -11.35 22.58
N PHE A 29 1.46 -10.65 23.27
CA PHE A 29 2.50 -9.80 22.65
C PHE A 29 3.32 -10.53 21.57
N ALA A 30 3.57 -11.84 21.77
CA ALA A 30 4.27 -12.66 20.79
C ALA A 30 3.58 -12.66 19.39
N ARG A 31 2.24 -12.61 19.34
CA ARG A 31 1.50 -12.53 18.08
C ARG A 31 1.63 -11.18 17.41
N LEU A 32 1.68 -10.10 18.18
CA LEU A 32 1.92 -8.77 17.65
C LEU A 32 3.33 -8.64 17.06
N ALA A 33 4.32 -9.19 17.77
CA ALA A 33 5.69 -9.26 17.28
C ALA A 33 5.81 -10.14 16.02
N GLU A 34 5.08 -11.26 15.93
CA GLU A 34 5.01 -12.10 14.73
C GLU A 34 4.46 -11.30 13.53
N ILE A 35 3.35 -10.56 13.70
CA ILE A 35 2.76 -9.73 12.65
C ILE A 35 3.76 -8.69 12.15
N THR A 36 4.44 -7.97 13.06
CA THR A 36 5.46 -6.99 12.67
C THR A 36 6.65 -7.66 11.98
N ALA A 37 7.13 -8.81 12.46
CA ALA A 37 8.23 -9.53 11.82
C ALA A 37 7.89 -9.94 10.37
N LEU A 38 6.66 -10.36 10.12
CA LEU A 38 6.18 -10.68 8.77
C LEU A 38 6.09 -9.44 7.86
N LYS A 39 5.88 -8.25 8.41
CA LYS A 39 5.87 -6.99 7.65
C LYS A 39 7.25 -6.42 7.35
N LEU A 40 8.33 -6.90 8.01
CA LEU A 40 9.67 -6.33 7.88
C LEU A 40 10.17 -6.20 6.42
N PRO A 41 10.03 -7.21 5.53
CA PRO A 41 10.49 -7.06 4.15
C PRO A 41 9.72 -5.99 3.37
N PHE A 42 8.43 -5.84 3.63
CA PHE A 42 7.61 -4.78 3.05
C PHE A 42 8.08 -3.39 3.53
N LEU A 43 8.25 -3.21 4.84
CA LEU A 43 8.77 -1.99 5.44
C LEU A 43 10.19 -1.66 4.93
N ALA A 44 11.03 -2.67 4.70
CA ALA A 44 12.36 -2.48 4.12
C ALA A 44 12.30 -1.86 2.71
N ILE A 45 11.34 -2.27 1.87
CA ILE A 45 11.13 -1.67 0.55
C ILE A 45 10.69 -0.19 0.69
N GLU A 46 9.77 0.10 1.60
CA GLU A 46 9.25 1.47 1.80
C GLU A 46 10.32 2.45 2.30
N ILE A 47 11.19 1.99 3.22
CA ILE A 47 12.23 2.84 3.81
C ILE A 47 13.54 2.83 3.00
N LEU A 48 13.66 2.01 1.96
CA LEU A 48 14.88 1.87 1.16
C LEU A 48 15.41 3.22 0.64
N PRO A 49 14.60 4.14 0.07
CA PRO A 49 15.08 5.44 -0.40
C PRO A 49 15.72 6.26 0.73
N PHE A 50 15.16 6.21 1.94
CA PHE A 50 15.76 6.86 3.12
C PHE A 50 17.05 6.19 3.57
N GLY A 51 17.12 4.87 3.50
CA GLY A 51 18.32 4.13 3.77
C GLY A 51 19.48 4.53 2.85
N VAL A 52 19.18 4.72 1.56
CA VAL A 52 20.14 5.22 0.55
C VAL A 52 20.51 6.68 0.84
N LEU A 53 19.55 7.56 1.17
CA LEU A 53 19.80 8.94 1.51
C LEU A 53 20.74 9.06 2.71
N ILE A 54 20.38 8.45 3.84
CA ILE A 54 21.16 8.55 5.08
C ILE A 54 22.53 7.90 4.91
N GLY A 55 22.59 6.71 4.28
CA GLY A 55 23.83 6.03 3.98
C GLY A 55 24.74 6.87 3.09
N GLY A 56 24.17 7.50 2.05
CA GLY A 56 24.86 8.42 1.15
C GLY A 56 25.37 9.68 1.87
N LEU A 57 24.52 10.34 2.67
CA LEU A 57 24.91 11.52 3.47
C LEU A 57 26.11 11.21 4.38
N LEU A 58 26.09 10.07 5.08
CA LEU A 58 27.18 9.66 5.95
C LEU A 58 28.45 9.28 5.17
N ALA A 59 28.32 8.59 4.05
CA ALA A 59 29.43 8.21 3.20
C ALA A 59 30.12 9.46 2.61
N PHE A 60 29.37 10.36 1.98
CA PHE A 60 29.91 11.57 1.38
C PHE A 60 30.45 12.55 2.43
N TRP A 61 29.78 12.66 3.60
CA TRP A 61 30.30 13.44 4.71
C TRP A 61 31.67 12.91 5.20
N ARG A 62 31.81 11.59 5.31
CA ARG A 62 33.10 10.96 5.68
C ARG A 62 34.19 11.27 4.66
N LEU A 63 33.88 11.10 3.34
CA LEU A 63 34.80 11.39 2.25
C LEU A 63 35.20 12.87 2.18
N THR A 64 34.28 13.77 2.50
CA THR A 64 34.55 15.22 2.58
C THR A 64 35.47 15.52 3.75
N ARG A 65 35.27 14.87 4.91
CA ARG A 65 36.09 15.12 6.12
C ARG A 65 37.49 14.51 6.02
N SER A 66 37.66 13.38 5.32
CA SER A 66 38.97 12.77 5.07
C SER A 66 39.77 13.46 3.96
N SER A 67 39.19 14.53 3.33
CA SER A 67 39.77 15.23 2.19
C SER A 67 39.97 14.36 0.94
N GLU A 68 39.48 13.13 0.91
CA GLU A 68 39.58 12.22 -0.23
C GLU A 68 38.90 12.78 -1.48
N LEU A 69 37.78 13.51 -1.27
CA LEU A 69 37.05 14.18 -2.34
C LEU A 69 37.87 15.31 -2.98
N ILE A 70 38.66 16.03 -2.18
CA ILE A 70 39.54 17.10 -2.66
C ILE A 70 40.67 16.48 -3.50
N VAL A 71 41.27 15.41 -3.04
CA VAL A 71 42.31 14.68 -3.75
C VAL A 71 41.80 14.13 -5.07
N ALA A 72 40.63 13.53 -5.08
CA ALA A 72 40.01 12.99 -6.31
C ALA A 72 39.77 14.11 -7.35
N ARG A 73 39.26 15.27 -6.91
CA ARG A 73 39.08 16.45 -7.80
C ARG A 73 40.41 17.01 -8.28
N ALA A 74 41.42 17.07 -7.43
CA ALA A 74 42.77 17.52 -7.81
C ALA A 74 43.42 16.55 -8.83
N ALA A 75 43.05 15.28 -8.81
CA ALA A 75 43.45 14.28 -9.81
C ALA A 75 42.69 14.37 -11.14
N GLY A 76 41.78 15.37 -11.29
CA GLY A 76 41.01 15.60 -12.53
C GLY A 76 39.73 14.77 -12.66
N LEU A 77 39.29 14.06 -11.61
CA LEU A 77 38.03 13.32 -11.64
C LEU A 77 36.83 14.30 -11.50
N SER A 78 35.89 14.20 -12.44
CA SER A 78 34.66 14.98 -12.36
C SER A 78 33.74 14.43 -11.25
N ALA A 79 32.87 15.28 -10.71
CA ALA A 79 31.88 14.87 -9.70
C ALA A 79 31.02 13.70 -10.21
N TRP A 80 30.65 13.71 -11.47
CA TRP A 80 29.84 12.67 -12.09
C TRP A 80 30.50 11.29 -12.13
N GLN A 81 31.83 11.25 -12.32
CA GLN A 81 32.57 9.98 -12.36
C GLN A 81 32.56 9.25 -11.02
N PHE A 82 32.73 9.95 -9.90
CA PHE A 82 32.68 9.28 -8.60
C PHE A 82 31.26 9.11 -8.06
N LEU A 83 30.28 9.90 -8.54
CA LEU A 83 28.87 9.73 -8.21
C LEU A 83 28.22 8.57 -8.96
N ALA A 84 28.75 8.19 -10.13
CA ALA A 84 28.17 7.15 -10.95
C ALA A 84 27.98 5.84 -10.16
N LEU A 85 28.99 5.42 -9.39
CA LEU A 85 28.93 4.17 -8.62
C LEU A 85 27.86 4.20 -7.50
N PRO A 86 27.78 5.20 -6.60
CA PRO A 86 26.71 5.30 -5.62
C PRO A 86 25.31 5.40 -6.23
N VAL A 87 25.14 6.14 -7.31
CA VAL A 87 23.86 6.29 -8.01
C VAL A 87 23.42 4.96 -8.65
N LEU A 88 24.34 4.28 -9.34
CA LEU A 88 24.08 2.95 -9.90
C LEU A 88 23.81 1.92 -8.81
N ALA A 89 24.51 1.98 -7.68
CA ALA A 89 24.25 1.10 -6.54
C ALA A 89 22.85 1.36 -5.95
N GLY A 90 22.45 2.61 -5.78
CA GLY A 90 21.09 2.98 -5.34
C GLY A 90 20.02 2.48 -6.30
N PHE A 91 20.24 2.68 -7.61
CA PHE A 91 19.35 2.16 -8.66
C PHE A 91 19.24 0.64 -8.63
N ALA A 92 20.39 -0.06 -8.57
CA ALA A 92 20.43 -1.52 -8.49
C ALA A 92 19.73 -2.08 -7.26
N LEU A 93 19.90 -1.44 -6.08
CA LEU A 93 19.17 -1.79 -4.85
C LEU A 93 17.65 -1.65 -5.06
N GLY A 94 17.19 -0.59 -5.72
CA GLY A 94 15.78 -0.42 -6.08
C GLY A 94 15.29 -1.53 -7.02
N VAL A 95 16.06 -1.90 -8.03
CA VAL A 95 15.72 -3.02 -8.94
C VAL A 95 15.63 -4.34 -8.18
N VAL A 96 16.59 -4.66 -7.32
CA VAL A 96 16.56 -5.87 -6.48
C VAL A 96 15.34 -5.86 -5.55
N ALA A 97 15.01 -4.71 -4.97
CA ALA A 97 13.84 -4.56 -4.09
C ALA A 97 12.53 -4.91 -4.81
N ILE A 98 12.32 -4.44 -6.05
CA ILE A 98 11.10 -4.73 -6.80
C ILE A 98 11.07 -6.14 -7.40
N THR A 99 12.21 -6.64 -7.87
CA THR A 99 12.25 -7.93 -8.58
C THR A 99 12.35 -9.13 -7.66
N ALA A 100 13.22 -9.08 -6.65
CA ALA A 100 13.51 -10.21 -5.76
C ALA A 100 12.83 -10.08 -4.39
N VAL A 101 12.84 -8.88 -3.79
CA VAL A 101 12.28 -8.70 -2.43
C VAL A 101 10.77 -8.57 -2.45
N SER A 102 10.18 -7.90 -3.45
CA SER A 102 8.73 -7.65 -3.53
C SER A 102 7.89 -8.93 -3.48
N PRO A 103 8.19 -10.04 -4.19
CA PRO A 103 7.39 -11.26 -4.09
C PRO A 103 7.37 -11.84 -2.66
N VAL A 104 8.54 -11.86 -2.00
CA VAL A 104 8.67 -12.36 -0.62
C VAL A 104 7.94 -11.43 0.35
N ALA A 105 8.12 -10.12 0.17
CA ALA A 105 7.46 -9.10 0.99
C ALA A 105 5.93 -9.18 0.88
N ALA A 106 5.40 -9.35 -0.33
CA ALA A 106 3.97 -9.48 -0.57
C ALA A 106 3.38 -10.74 0.08
N ALA A 107 4.05 -11.89 -0.06
CA ALA A 107 3.60 -13.15 0.54
C ALA A 107 3.58 -13.08 2.08
N LEU A 108 4.63 -12.50 2.69
CA LEU A 108 4.72 -12.33 4.13
C LEU A 108 3.73 -11.27 4.65
N PHE A 109 3.56 -10.17 3.91
CA PHE A 109 2.58 -9.14 4.24
C PHE A 109 1.15 -9.67 4.16
N ALA A 110 0.82 -10.49 3.14
CA ALA A 110 -0.48 -11.15 3.04
C ALA A 110 -0.76 -12.07 4.23
N ARG A 111 0.26 -12.77 4.74
CA ARG A 111 0.14 -13.57 5.97
C ARG A 111 -0.06 -12.68 7.20
N ALA A 112 0.68 -11.58 7.32
CA ALA A 112 0.50 -10.61 8.40
C ALA A 112 -0.91 -10.00 8.40
N ASP A 113 -1.43 -9.62 7.23
CA ASP A 113 -2.78 -9.04 7.09
C ASP A 113 -3.87 -10.03 7.48
N ARG A 114 -3.74 -11.32 7.14
CA ARG A 114 -4.66 -12.36 7.60
C ARG A 114 -4.64 -12.53 9.12
N LEU A 115 -3.47 -12.52 9.75
CA LEU A 115 -3.34 -12.57 11.20
C LEU A 115 -3.94 -11.33 11.87
N ASP A 116 -3.68 -10.14 11.33
CA ASP A 116 -4.27 -8.87 11.78
C ASP A 116 -5.80 -8.91 11.67
N ALA A 117 -6.35 -9.39 10.54
CA ALA A 117 -7.78 -9.52 10.30
C ALA A 117 -8.45 -10.49 11.30
N THR A 118 -7.81 -11.62 11.60
CA THR A 118 -8.37 -12.61 12.53
C THR A 118 -8.27 -12.17 13.99
N LEU A 119 -7.14 -11.58 14.39
CA LEU A 119 -6.85 -11.24 15.80
C LEU A 119 -7.37 -9.86 16.20
N LEU A 120 -7.25 -8.87 15.29
CA LEU A 120 -7.53 -7.46 15.61
C LEU A 120 -8.80 -6.91 14.96
N ARG A 121 -9.23 -7.42 13.80
CA ARG A 121 -10.44 -6.93 13.11
C ARG A 121 -11.69 -7.79 13.34
N GLY A 122 -11.56 -8.93 14.01
CA GLY A 122 -12.70 -9.78 14.37
C GLY A 122 -13.29 -10.57 13.21
N GLY A 123 -12.48 -10.94 12.20
CA GLY A 123 -12.88 -11.90 11.17
C GLY A 123 -14.03 -11.46 10.25
N SER A 124 -14.18 -10.16 10.00
CA SER A 124 -15.24 -9.67 9.12
C SER A 124 -14.94 -10.00 7.65
N GLY A 125 -15.72 -10.92 7.11
CA GLY A 125 -16.00 -11.08 5.70
C GLY A 125 -14.85 -11.63 4.85
N SER A 126 -14.97 -12.89 4.41
CA SER A 126 -14.17 -13.35 3.27
C SER A 126 -14.78 -12.80 1.98
N LEU A 127 -14.00 -12.04 1.22
CA LEU A 127 -14.33 -11.54 -0.11
C LEU A 127 -13.57 -12.34 -1.14
N GLY A 128 -14.25 -12.70 -2.22
CA GLY A 128 -13.62 -13.40 -3.33
C GLY A 128 -14.20 -12.97 -4.67
N LEU A 129 -13.34 -12.73 -5.64
CA LEU A 129 -13.70 -12.63 -7.04
C LEU A 129 -13.49 -14.01 -7.67
N ALA A 130 -14.57 -14.69 -8.05
CA ALA A 130 -14.50 -15.98 -8.72
C ALA A 130 -15.46 -16.00 -9.91
N GLY A 131 -14.97 -16.35 -11.08
CA GLY A 131 -15.79 -16.47 -12.29
C GLY A 131 -16.45 -15.17 -12.76
N GLY A 132 -15.84 -14.00 -12.48
CA GLY A 132 -16.39 -12.69 -12.86
C GLY A 132 -17.47 -12.16 -11.92
N GLY A 133 -17.82 -12.87 -10.85
CA GLY A 133 -18.80 -12.47 -9.84
C GLY A 133 -18.16 -12.18 -8.50
N LEU A 134 -18.86 -11.40 -7.67
CA LEU A 134 -18.48 -11.06 -6.30
C LEU A 134 -19.12 -12.05 -5.32
N TRP A 135 -18.30 -12.67 -4.50
CA TRP A 135 -18.73 -13.48 -3.36
C TRP A 135 -18.37 -12.77 -2.06
N LEU A 136 -19.35 -12.60 -1.19
CA LEU A 136 -19.23 -11.83 0.04
C LEU A 136 -19.91 -12.58 1.17
N LYS A 137 -19.19 -12.89 2.25
CA LYS A 137 -19.76 -13.38 3.50
C LYS A 137 -19.88 -12.22 4.50
N GLN A 138 -21.08 -11.97 5.01
CA GLN A 138 -21.36 -10.96 6.04
C GLN A 138 -22.14 -11.57 7.20
N ARG A 139 -22.25 -10.85 8.32
CA ARG A 139 -23.19 -11.20 9.39
C ARG A 139 -24.61 -10.92 8.95
N ASP A 140 -25.57 -11.77 9.35
CA ASP A 140 -27.00 -11.55 9.10
C ASP A 140 -27.58 -10.70 10.25
N ASN A 141 -27.20 -9.42 10.31
CA ASN A 141 -27.45 -8.51 11.43
C ASN A 141 -28.93 -8.14 11.64
N GLY A 142 -29.86 -8.65 10.88
CA GLY A 142 -31.24 -8.18 10.98
C GLY A 142 -32.27 -9.28 11.19
N LEU A 143 -31.95 -10.53 10.94
CA LEU A 143 -32.96 -11.58 10.80
C LEU A 143 -32.66 -12.83 11.64
N VAL A 144 -31.40 -13.12 11.93
CA VAL A 144 -31.01 -14.26 12.77
C VAL A 144 -29.85 -13.87 13.69
N PRO A 145 -30.02 -13.93 15.00
CA PRO A 145 -28.90 -13.72 15.93
C PRO A 145 -27.77 -14.72 15.65
N GLN A 146 -26.55 -14.23 15.49
CA GLN A 146 -25.35 -15.00 15.17
C GLN A 146 -25.36 -15.74 13.80
N GLY A 147 -26.32 -15.44 12.92
CA GLY A 147 -26.33 -15.95 11.55
C GLY A 147 -25.35 -15.25 10.62
N SER A 148 -25.10 -15.87 9.46
CA SER A 148 -24.30 -15.27 8.40
C SER A 148 -25.09 -15.28 7.08
N ALA A 149 -24.77 -14.34 6.19
CA ALA A 149 -25.31 -14.28 4.85
C ALA A 149 -24.15 -14.28 3.84
N ILE A 150 -24.26 -15.12 2.80
CA ILE A 150 -23.35 -15.13 1.65
C ILE A 150 -24.05 -14.44 0.50
N VAL A 151 -23.58 -13.29 0.11
CA VAL A 151 -24.08 -12.52 -1.04
C VAL A 151 -23.23 -12.82 -2.25
N HIS A 152 -23.86 -13.28 -3.32
CA HIS A 152 -23.24 -13.49 -4.62
C HIS A 152 -23.87 -12.55 -5.63
N GLY A 153 -23.07 -11.76 -6.33
CA GLY A 153 -23.48 -10.95 -7.47
C GLY A 153 -22.76 -11.41 -8.73
N ALA A 154 -23.50 -11.75 -9.78
CA ALA A 154 -22.90 -12.25 -11.01
C ALA A 154 -22.24 -11.15 -11.85
N ARG A 155 -22.65 -9.89 -11.69
CA ARG A 155 -22.01 -8.72 -12.26
C ARG A 155 -21.92 -7.64 -11.20
N VAL A 156 -20.82 -6.89 -11.25
CA VAL A 156 -20.53 -5.82 -10.31
C VAL A 156 -20.33 -4.52 -11.09
N GLN A 157 -20.98 -3.47 -10.67
CA GLN A 157 -20.77 -2.12 -11.17
C GLN A 157 -20.47 -1.21 -9.99
N ALA A 158 -19.23 -0.75 -9.90
CA ALA A 158 -18.83 0.23 -8.91
C ALA A 158 -18.57 1.56 -9.61
N SER A 159 -19.39 2.59 -9.31
CA SER A 159 -19.25 3.93 -9.86
C SER A 159 -19.28 4.95 -8.72
N GLY A 160 -18.16 5.60 -8.48
CA GLY A 160 -17.99 6.53 -7.37
C GLY A 160 -18.25 5.85 -6.01
N GLU A 161 -19.22 6.35 -5.26
CA GLU A 161 -19.60 5.82 -3.95
C GLU A 161 -20.70 4.73 -4.00
N ARG A 162 -21.16 4.34 -5.18
CA ARG A 162 -22.25 3.37 -5.36
C ARG A 162 -21.73 2.04 -5.86
N LEU A 163 -22.14 0.97 -5.19
CA LEU A 163 -21.95 -0.41 -5.64
C LEU A 163 -23.29 -1.01 -5.99
N VAL A 164 -23.39 -1.49 -7.22
CA VAL A 164 -24.58 -2.19 -7.72
C VAL A 164 -24.16 -3.60 -8.13
N LEU A 165 -24.83 -4.59 -7.60
CA LEU A 165 -24.71 -6.00 -8.00
C LEU A 165 -25.90 -6.36 -8.87
N GLU A 166 -25.69 -7.09 -9.96
CA GLU A 166 -26.74 -7.63 -10.81
C GLU A 166 -26.78 -9.14 -10.68
N ARG A 167 -27.98 -9.71 -10.78
CA ARG A 167 -28.29 -11.13 -10.58
C ARG A 167 -27.75 -11.63 -9.27
N VAL A 168 -28.36 -11.18 -8.20
CA VAL A 168 -27.90 -11.38 -6.84
C VAL A 168 -28.57 -12.59 -6.21
N SER A 169 -27.76 -13.44 -5.59
CA SER A 169 -28.22 -14.54 -4.74
C SER A 169 -27.68 -14.36 -3.34
N VAL A 170 -28.55 -14.31 -2.35
CA VAL A 170 -28.18 -14.21 -0.94
C VAL A 170 -28.53 -15.54 -0.26
N PHE A 171 -27.50 -16.26 0.19
CA PHE A 171 -27.66 -17.50 0.97
C PHE A 171 -27.59 -17.14 2.45
N ARG A 172 -28.65 -17.44 3.19
CA ARG A 172 -28.74 -17.19 4.62
C ARG A 172 -28.41 -18.44 5.39
N LEU A 173 -27.52 -18.31 6.35
CA LEU A 173 -26.99 -19.41 7.16
C LEU A 173 -27.23 -19.10 8.66
N GLY A 174 -27.64 -20.12 9.40
CA GLY A 174 -27.75 -20.06 10.84
C GLY A 174 -26.40 -20.13 11.57
N PRO A 175 -26.39 -20.11 12.93
CA PRO A 175 -25.17 -20.14 13.73
C PRO A 175 -24.24 -21.32 13.45
N ASP A 176 -24.80 -22.47 13.03
CA ASP A 176 -24.07 -23.70 12.72
C ASP A 176 -23.84 -23.90 11.20
N ASP A 177 -23.80 -22.80 10.43
CA ASP A 177 -23.74 -22.80 8.96
C ASP A 177 -24.90 -23.62 8.28
N ARG A 178 -26.00 -23.83 8.98
CA ARG A 178 -27.19 -24.50 8.42
C ARG A 178 -27.92 -23.56 7.47
N PRO A 179 -28.29 -24.01 6.26
CA PRO A 179 -29.02 -23.18 5.32
C PRO A 179 -30.42 -22.87 5.87
N LEU A 180 -30.76 -21.58 5.95
CA LEU A 180 -32.07 -21.10 6.42
C LEU A 180 -32.98 -20.66 5.26
N GLY A 181 -32.37 -20.29 4.12
CA GLY A 181 -33.09 -19.84 2.94
C GLY A 181 -32.17 -19.13 1.96
N ARG A 182 -32.76 -18.80 0.81
CA ARG A 182 -32.08 -18.08 -0.28
C ARG A 182 -32.97 -16.92 -0.73
N ILE A 183 -32.34 -15.80 -1.01
CA ILE A 183 -33.01 -14.63 -1.60
C ILE A 183 -32.39 -14.43 -2.98
N GLU A 184 -33.21 -14.32 -4.00
CA GLU A 184 -32.81 -13.97 -5.35
C GLU A 184 -33.30 -12.55 -5.64
N ALA A 185 -32.46 -11.73 -6.27
CA ALA A 185 -32.83 -10.38 -6.68
C ALA A 185 -32.19 -10.03 -8.02
N GLU A 186 -32.86 -9.21 -8.81
CA GLU A 186 -32.30 -8.70 -10.06
C GLU A 186 -31.13 -7.78 -9.81
N ARG A 187 -31.24 -6.93 -8.77
CA ARG A 187 -30.24 -5.95 -8.37
C ARG A 187 -30.12 -5.87 -6.86
N ALA A 188 -28.90 -5.58 -6.39
CA ALA A 188 -28.63 -5.14 -5.02
C ALA A 188 -27.80 -3.87 -5.06
N ILE A 189 -28.26 -2.85 -4.38
CA ILE A 189 -27.58 -1.56 -4.26
C ILE A 189 -27.07 -1.44 -2.82
N LEU A 190 -25.77 -1.22 -2.66
CA LEU A 190 -25.19 -0.95 -1.34
C LEU A 190 -25.48 0.52 -0.97
N GLU A 191 -26.22 0.66 0.11
CA GLU A 191 -26.50 1.94 0.77
C GLU A 191 -25.86 1.94 2.16
N PRO A 192 -25.67 3.11 2.79
CA PRO A 192 -25.15 3.15 4.16
C PRO A 192 -25.97 2.29 5.13
N GLY A 193 -25.34 1.25 5.66
CA GLY A 193 -25.94 0.33 6.63
C GLY A 193 -26.87 -0.75 6.07
N GLN A 194 -27.11 -0.82 4.75
CA GLN A 194 -28.05 -1.79 4.17
C GLN A 194 -27.77 -2.11 2.70
N TRP A 195 -28.16 -3.32 2.30
CA TRP A 195 -28.37 -3.68 0.90
C TRP A 195 -29.84 -3.47 0.55
N ARG A 196 -30.11 -2.70 -0.49
CA ARG A 196 -31.43 -2.60 -1.11
C ARG A 196 -31.49 -3.58 -2.28
N LEU A 197 -32.30 -4.61 -2.11
CA LEU A 197 -32.54 -5.66 -3.13
C LEU A 197 -33.77 -5.29 -3.92
N GLU A 198 -33.68 -5.19 -5.24
CA GLU A 198 -34.78 -4.89 -6.15
C GLU A 198 -35.26 -6.16 -6.83
N SER A 199 -36.58 -6.31 -6.99
CA SER A 199 -37.25 -7.51 -7.53
C SER A 199 -36.83 -8.77 -6.77
N ALA A 200 -36.92 -8.74 -5.44
CA ALA A 200 -36.45 -9.81 -4.57
C ALA A 200 -37.49 -10.94 -4.43
N SER A 201 -37.05 -12.19 -4.55
CA SER A 201 -37.85 -13.39 -4.30
C SER A 201 -37.19 -14.19 -3.19
N VAL A 202 -37.95 -14.53 -2.16
CA VAL A 202 -37.45 -15.30 -1.01
C VAL A 202 -37.80 -16.76 -1.19
N LEU A 203 -36.78 -17.63 -1.20
CA LEU A 203 -36.93 -19.08 -1.21
C LEU A 203 -36.70 -19.62 0.21
N ALA A 204 -37.76 -20.06 0.87
CA ALA A 204 -37.68 -20.69 2.19
C ALA A 204 -38.42 -22.04 2.13
N ASN A 205 -37.79 -23.11 2.66
CA ASN A 205 -38.34 -24.45 2.69
C ASN A 205 -38.84 -24.93 1.32
N ASP A 206 -38.06 -24.73 0.25
CA ASP A 206 -38.38 -25.08 -1.14
C ASP A 206 -39.67 -24.41 -1.72
N ARG A 207 -40.17 -23.36 -1.08
CA ARG A 207 -41.30 -22.57 -1.60
C ARG A 207 -40.81 -21.17 -1.97
N LEU A 208 -41.01 -20.82 -3.24
CA LEU A 208 -40.82 -19.43 -3.71
C LEU A 208 -41.99 -18.58 -3.19
N ALA A 209 -41.66 -17.56 -2.40
CA ALA A 209 -42.59 -16.48 -2.09
C ALA A 209 -42.79 -15.57 -3.31
N ALA A 210 -43.93 -14.88 -3.39
CA ALA A 210 -44.17 -13.90 -4.43
C ALA A 210 -43.06 -12.83 -4.43
N PRO A 211 -42.67 -12.34 -5.63
CA PRO A 211 -41.62 -11.31 -5.70
C PRO A 211 -42.06 -10.06 -4.95
N VAL A 212 -41.14 -9.54 -4.12
CA VAL A 212 -41.32 -8.28 -3.41
C VAL A 212 -40.58 -7.20 -4.18
N PRO A 213 -41.18 -6.05 -4.47
CA PRO A 213 -40.52 -4.99 -5.26
C PRO A 213 -39.19 -4.55 -4.68
N THR A 214 -39.11 -4.45 -3.35
CA THR A 214 -37.89 -4.06 -2.63
C THR A 214 -37.78 -4.79 -1.31
N LEU A 215 -36.60 -5.36 -1.04
CA LEU A 215 -36.26 -6.00 0.23
C LEU A 215 -34.96 -5.35 0.77
N VAL A 216 -34.93 -5.05 2.06
CA VAL A 216 -33.76 -4.48 2.73
C VAL A 216 -33.05 -5.53 3.55
N LEU A 217 -31.74 -5.67 3.35
CA LEU A 217 -30.87 -6.54 4.16
C LEU A 217 -29.84 -5.67 4.87
N PRO A 218 -29.88 -5.60 6.22
CA PRO A 218 -28.89 -4.84 6.99
C PRO A 218 -27.47 -5.33 6.76
N THR A 219 -26.51 -4.40 6.69
CA THR A 219 -25.09 -4.71 6.52
C THR A 219 -24.21 -3.68 7.20
N ASP A 220 -23.06 -4.12 7.74
CA ASP A 220 -22.03 -3.24 8.28
C ASP A 220 -20.96 -2.93 7.21
N LEU A 221 -21.21 -3.35 5.95
CA LEU A 221 -20.27 -3.18 4.86
C LEU A 221 -20.34 -1.78 4.29
N THR A 222 -19.17 -1.22 4.05
CA THR A 222 -18.99 -0.01 3.27
C THR A 222 -18.22 -0.33 1.99
N LEU A 223 -18.35 0.51 0.98
CA LEU A 223 -17.59 0.33 -0.28
C LEU A 223 -16.07 0.31 -0.02
N GLU A 224 -15.60 1.10 0.94
CA GLU A 224 -14.19 1.14 1.36
C GLU A 224 -13.72 -0.20 1.92
N ARG A 225 -14.50 -0.80 2.84
CA ARG A 225 -14.20 -2.14 3.38
C ARG A 225 -14.24 -3.24 2.33
N LEU A 226 -15.13 -3.12 1.35
CA LEU A 226 -15.16 -4.02 0.20
C LEU A 226 -13.90 -3.92 -0.65
N GLN A 227 -13.46 -2.70 -0.96
CA GLN A 227 -12.24 -2.47 -1.72
C GLN A 227 -10.98 -2.93 -0.98
N GLU A 228 -10.94 -2.76 0.35
CA GLU A 228 -9.86 -3.30 1.19
C GLU A 228 -9.88 -4.84 1.25
N GLY A 229 -11.05 -5.44 1.28
CA GLY A 229 -11.22 -6.90 1.36
C GLY A 229 -10.93 -7.65 0.05
N LEU A 230 -10.96 -6.96 -1.10
CA LEU A 230 -10.60 -7.55 -2.40
C LEU A 230 -9.09 -7.82 -2.59
N GLY A 231 -8.28 -7.47 -1.59
CA GLY A 231 -6.85 -7.64 -1.53
C GLY A 231 -6.16 -6.27 -1.58
N PRO A 232 -5.58 -5.82 -0.45
CA PRO A 232 -4.80 -4.58 -0.45
C PRO A 232 -3.63 -4.71 -1.43
N PRO A 233 -3.27 -3.67 -2.18
CA PRO A 233 -2.20 -3.72 -3.19
C PRO A 233 -0.85 -4.16 -2.61
N ASP A 234 -0.66 -4.00 -1.30
CA ASP A 234 0.55 -4.36 -0.58
C ASP A 234 0.72 -5.87 -0.35
N THR A 235 -0.37 -6.64 -0.50
CA THR A 235 -0.36 -8.11 -0.46
C THR A 235 0.01 -8.75 -1.79
N LEU A 236 0.18 -7.95 -2.85
CA LEU A 236 0.51 -8.41 -4.19
C LEU A 236 1.95 -8.08 -4.55
N SER A 237 2.61 -9.01 -5.23
CA SER A 237 3.95 -8.75 -5.75
C SER A 237 3.93 -7.74 -6.90
N PHE A 238 5.08 -7.13 -7.17
CA PHE A 238 5.26 -6.26 -8.36
C PHE A 238 4.76 -6.94 -9.64
N TRP A 239 5.00 -8.23 -9.79
CA TRP A 239 4.66 -9.00 -10.98
C TRP A 239 3.17 -9.27 -11.12
N ASP A 240 2.46 -9.44 -10.00
CA ASP A 240 1.04 -9.78 -9.98
C ASP A 240 0.12 -8.55 -10.07
N LEU A 241 0.61 -7.37 -9.65
CA LEU A 241 -0.15 -6.13 -9.63
C LEU A 241 -0.83 -5.78 -10.97
N PRO A 242 -0.16 -5.88 -12.15
CA PRO A 242 -0.79 -5.52 -13.42
C PRO A 242 -1.93 -6.47 -13.82
N ALA A 243 -1.77 -7.77 -13.55
CA ALA A 243 -2.78 -8.78 -13.84
C ALA A 243 -4.00 -8.60 -12.93
N PHE A 244 -3.77 -8.36 -11.64
CA PHE A 244 -4.84 -8.13 -10.68
C PHE A 244 -5.59 -6.80 -10.92
N ALA A 245 -4.88 -5.74 -11.30
CA ALA A 245 -5.51 -4.47 -11.66
C ALA A 245 -6.47 -4.62 -12.86
N ARG A 246 -6.08 -5.39 -13.88
CA ARG A 246 -6.96 -5.73 -15.01
C ARG A 246 -8.17 -6.55 -14.58
N LEU A 247 -7.96 -7.56 -13.74
CA LEU A 247 -9.05 -8.37 -13.19
C LEU A 247 -10.09 -7.52 -12.45
N LEU A 248 -9.63 -6.55 -11.64
CA LEU A 248 -10.52 -5.62 -10.94
C LEU A 248 -11.36 -4.78 -11.92
N GLU A 249 -10.73 -4.23 -12.97
CA GLU A 249 -11.41 -3.42 -13.99
C GLU A 249 -12.43 -4.23 -14.79
N GLU A 250 -12.06 -5.44 -15.21
CA GLU A 250 -12.95 -6.38 -15.88
C GLU A 250 -14.14 -6.78 -15.01
N SER A 251 -13.94 -6.81 -13.68
CA SER A 251 -14.97 -7.08 -12.68
C SER A 251 -15.75 -5.84 -12.25
N GLY A 252 -15.52 -4.66 -12.85
CA GLY A 252 -16.23 -3.43 -12.56
C GLY A 252 -15.76 -2.67 -11.31
N PHE A 253 -14.59 -3.04 -10.73
CA PHE A 253 -14.01 -2.34 -9.58
C PHE A 253 -12.92 -1.35 -9.96
N PRO A 254 -12.77 -0.24 -9.23
CA PRO A 254 -11.69 0.71 -9.49
C PRO A 254 -10.33 0.12 -9.11
N ALA A 255 -9.38 0.13 -10.06
CA ALA A 255 -8.03 -0.40 -9.87
C ALA A 255 -6.96 0.67 -9.55
N GLN A 256 -7.37 1.94 -9.28
CA GLN A 256 -6.46 3.07 -9.12
C GLN A 256 -5.38 2.82 -8.05
N ARG A 257 -5.75 2.25 -6.90
CA ARG A 257 -4.81 1.90 -5.80
C ARG A 257 -3.74 0.92 -6.26
N HIS A 258 -4.12 -0.13 -7.01
CA HIS A 258 -3.20 -1.16 -7.52
C HIS A 258 -2.29 -0.62 -8.62
N ARG A 259 -2.84 0.19 -9.53
CA ARG A 259 -2.06 0.88 -10.57
C ARG A 259 -1.09 1.89 -9.97
N LEU A 260 -1.50 2.64 -8.93
CA LEU A 260 -0.61 3.55 -8.23
C LEU A 260 0.55 2.79 -7.57
N ARG A 261 0.24 1.71 -6.84
CA ARG A 261 1.27 0.89 -6.20
C ARG A 261 2.28 0.34 -7.21
N PHE A 262 1.80 -0.19 -8.33
CA PHE A 262 2.66 -0.67 -9.42
C PHE A 262 3.60 0.43 -9.94
N ASN A 263 3.07 1.62 -10.26
CA ASN A 263 3.87 2.73 -10.76
C ASN A 263 4.84 3.28 -9.70
N MET A 264 4.46 3.32 -8.42
CA MET A 264 5.36 3.69 -7.33
C MET A 264 6.52 2.70 -7.18
N LEU A 265 6.26 1.39 -7.25
CA LEU A 265 7.30 0.38 -7.26
C LEU A 265 8.20 0.53 -8.49
N LEU A 266 7.64 0.76 -9.68
CA LEU A 266 8.41 0.99 -10.91
C LEU A 266 9.30 2.24 -10.83
N ALA A 267 8.87 3.29 -10.12
CA ALA A 267 9.65 4.50 -9.88
C ALA A 267 10.72 4.33 -8.78
N LEU A 268 10.65 3.29 -7.94
CA LEU A 268 11.52 3.09 -6.78
C LEU A 268 13.02 3.06 -7.13
N PRO A 269 13.51 2.39 -8.19
CA PRO A 269 14.92 2.43 -8.56
C PRO A 269 15.41 3.85 -8.87
N VAL A 270 14.59 4.61 -9.59
CA VAL A 270 14.91 6.01 -9.92
C VAL A 270 14.89 6.87 -8.66
N LEU A 271 13.92 6.66 -7.78
CA LEU A 271 13.84 7.36 -6.49
C LEU A 271 15.05 7.06 -5.61
N ALA A 272 15.49 5.80 -5.53
CA ALA A 272 16.68 5.43 -4.77
C ALA A 272 17.96 6.07 -5.34
N ALA A 273 18.11 6.09 -6.66
CA ALA A 273 19.19 6.81 -7.35
C ALA A 273 19.12 8.33 -7.06
N THR A 274 17.93 8.91 -7.10
CA THR A 274 17.70 10.33 -6.76
C THR A 274 18.13 10.63 -5.33
N MET A 275 17.82 9.75 -4.37
CA MET A 275 18.23 9.93 -2.97
C MET A 275 19.76 9.89 -2.80
N ALA A 276 20.46 9.10 -3.61
CA ALA A 276 21.93 9.13 -3.63
C ALA A 276 22.48 10.46 -4.18
N LEU A 277 21.86 11.02 -5.23
CA LEU A 277 22.22 12.34 -5.77
C LEU A 277 21.91 13.46 -4.77
N VAL A 278 20.76 13.43 -4.11
CA VAL A 278 20.40 14.38 -3.04
C VAL A 278 21.45 14.33 -1.93
N ALA A 279 21.81 13.13 -1.46
CA ALA A 279 22.84 12.96 -0.43
C ALA A 279 24.17 13.59 -0.85
N ALA A 280 24.59 13.37 -2.09
CA ALA A 280 25.81 13.98 -2.63
C ALA A 280 25.74 15.51 -2.67
N GLY A 281 24.65 16.06 -3.21
CA GLY A 281 24.46 17.51 -3.34
C GLY A 281 24.51 18.27 -2.02
N PHE A 282 24.05 17.65 -0.94
CA PHE A 282 24.13 18.26 0.39
C PHE A 282 25.45 17.98 1.12
N ALA A 283 25.99 16.75 1.05
CA ALA A 283 27.16 16.35 1.83
C ALA A 283 28.51 16.80 1.22
N MET A 284 28.57 17.09 -0.09
CA MET A 284 29.79 17.51 -0.75
C MET A 284 30.09 19.03 -0.65
N ARG A 285 29.19 19.80 -0.07
CA ARG A 285 29.46 21.24 0.20
C ARG A 285 30.55 21.38 1.24
N PRO A 286 31.56 22.24 0.99
CA PRO A 286 32.60 22.49 1.99
C PRO A 286 31.97 23.13 3.22
N ALA A 287 31.95 22.42 4.32
CA ALA A 287 31.46 22.92 5.60
C ALA A 287 32.52 23.84 6.23
N ARG A 288 32.39 25.16 6.06
CA ARG A 288 33.17 26.11 6.83
C ARG A 288 32.75 26.00 8.30
N ARG A 289 33.70 25.70 9.19
CA ARG A 289 33.60 25.59 10.67
C ARG A 289 32.18 25.39 11.24
N GLY A 290 31.80 24.16 11.56
CA GLY A 290 30.58 23.85 12.33
C GLY A 290 29.30 23.52 11.53
N GLY A 291 29.29 23.61 10.19
CA GLY A 291 28.08 23.46 9.38
C GLY A 291 27.68 22.02 9.00
N ALA A 292 28.43 21.00 9.40
CA ALA A 292 28.16 19.61 9.00
C ALA A 292 26.78 19.12 9.45
N ALA A 293 26.36 19.42 10.67
CA ALA A 293 25.05 19.06 11.20
C ALA A 293 23.92 19.73 10.42
N VAL A 294 24.10 20.99 10.00
CA VAL A 294 23.12 21.72 9.18
C VAL A 294 23.02 21.13 7.79
N LEU A 295 24.14 20.74 7.17
CA LEU A 295 24.15 20.12 5.85
C LEU A 295 23.47 18.75 5.86
N VAL A 296 23.79 17.89 6.83
CA VAL A 296 23.14 16.57 7.00
C VAL A 296 21.67 16.78 7.32
N GLY A 297 21.33 17.70 8.22
CA GLY A 297 19.93 18.02 8.57
C GLY A 297 19.13 18.54 7.39
N SER A 298 19.70 19.42 6.55
CA SER A 298 19.03 19.92 5.35
C SER A 298 18.84 18.85 4.28
N GLY A 299 19.82 17.96 4.10
CA GLY A 299 19.68 16.79 3.21
C GLY A 299 18.58 15.83 3.67
N LEU A 300 18.53 15.57 4.98
CA LEU A 300 17.46 14.75 5.57
C LEU A 300 16.09 15.43 5.41
N ALA A 301 15.98 16.74 5.66
CA ALA A 301 14.76 17.50 5.47
C ALA A 301 14.29 17.49 4.01
N ALA A 302 15.20 17.64 3.04
CA ALA A 302 14.89 17.56 1.62
C ALA A 302 14.34 16.17 1.23
N GLY A 303 14.97 15.09 1.71
CA GLY A 303 14.47 13.74 1.48
C GLY A 303 13.12 13.49 2.14
N PHE A 304 12.90 13.99 3.35
CA PHE A 304 11.61 13.90 4.03
C PHE A 304 10.50 14.67 3.28
N THR A 305 10.83 15.88 2.80
CA THR A 305 9.90 16.68 1.99
C THR A 305 9.50 15.92 0.72
N LEU A 306 10.45 15.29 0.03
CA LEU A 306 10.17 14.48 -1.15
C LEU A 306 9.28 13.29 -0.83
N PHE A 307 9.49 12.64 0.31
CA PHE A 307 8.63 11.54 0.77
C PHE A 307 7.20 12.00 1.06
N VAL A 308 7.03 13.08 1.82
CA VAL A 308 5.71 13.64 2.10
C VAL A 308 5.00 14.02 0.80
N LEU A 309 5.72 14.64 -0.14
CA LEU A 309 5.19 14.97 -1.45
C LEU A 309 4.71 13.72 -2.21
N THR A 310 5.48 12.63 -2.16
CA THR A 310 5.11 11.35 -2.78
C THR A 310 3.81 10.80 -2.19
N LYS A 311 3.64 10.84 -0.86
CA LYS A 311 2.41 10.38 -0.20
C LYS A 311 1.22 11.28 -0.54
N VAL A 312 1.38 12.60 -0.45
CA VAL A 312 0.29 13.56 -0.72
C VAL A 312 -0.17 13.48 -2.18
N VAL A 313 0.76 13.47 -3.14
CA VAL A 313 0.42 13.37 -4.57
C VAL A 313 -0.19 12.00 -4.89
N GLY A 314 0.26 10.94 -4.20
CA GLY A 314 -0.33 9.61 -4.29
C GLY A 314 -1.81 9.59 -3.94
N GLU A 315 -2.22 10.26 -2.86
CA GLU A 315 -3.65 10.37 -2.47
C GLU A 315 -4.50 11.04 -3.55
N PHE A 316 -3.99 12.09 -4.20
CA PHE A 316 -4.67 12.70 -5.36
C PHE A 316 -4.79 11.73 -6.55
N GLY A 317 -3.81 10.84 -6.72
CA GLY A 317 -3.87 9.78 -7.74
C GLY A 317 -4.93 8.72 -7.43
N ILE A 318 -5.08 8.32 -6.16
CA ILE A 318 -6.13 7.40 -5.71
C ILE A 318 -7.52 8.03 -5.89
N GLY A 319 -7.66 9.31 -5.52
CA GLY A 319 -8.90 10.07 -5.66
C GLY A 319 -9.29 10.41 -7.09
N GLY A 320 -8.47 10.07 -8.10
CA GLY A 320 -8.74 10.33 -9.51
C GLY A 320 -8.56 11.80 -9.94
N ALA A 321 -8.11 12.68 -9.05
CA ALA A 321 -7.84 14.09 -9.36
C ALA A 321 -6.64 14.27 -10.31
N VAL A 322 -5.70 13.30 -10.29
CA VAL A 322 -4.50 13.29 -11.13
C VAL A 322 -4.34 11.90 -11.73
N PRO A 323 -3.89 11.76 -13.00
CA PRO A 323 -3.58 10.45 -13.56
C PRO A 323 -2.56 9.70 -12.70
N VAL A 324 -2.80 8.41 -12.45
CA VAL A 324 -2.01 7.55 -11.55
C VAL A 324 -0.52 7.56 -11.88
N VAL A 325 -0.18 7.55 -13.19
CA VAL A 325 1.23 7.60 -13.64
C VAL A 325 1.88 8.92 -13.22
N VAL A 326 1.18 10.04 -13.43
CA VAL A 326 1.67 11.38 -13.04
C VAL A 326 1.84 11.44 -11.51
N ALA A 327 0.88 10.93 -10.74
CA ALA A 327 0.94 10.90 -9.30
C ALA A 327 2.16 10.12 -8.76
N ALA A 328 2.49 8.98 -9.38
CA ALA A 328 3.61 8.14 -8.96
C ALA A 328 4.99 8.70 -9.37
N TRP A 329 5.10 9.29 -10.56
CA TRP A 329 6.39 9.68 -11.14
C TRP A 329 6.79 11.12 -10.85
N THR A 330 5.82 12.05 -10.72
CA THR A 330 6.12 13.49 -10.53
C THR A 330 7.05 13.76 -9.34
N PRO A 331 6.83 13.23 -8.12
CA PRO A 331 7.73 13.51 -7.01
C PRO A 331 9.16 13.02 -7.27
N THR A 332 9.29 11.84 -7.87
CA THR A 332 10.58 11.24 -8.20
C THR A 332 11.33 12.08 -9.24
N LEU A 333 10.65 12.51 -10.30
CA LEU A 333 11.25 13.32 -11.38
C LEU A 333 11.60 14.73 -10.89
N VAL A 334 10.73 15.37 -10.11
CA VAL A 334 11.01 16.67 -9.50
C VAL A 334 12.23 16.58 -8.57
N GLY A 335 12.29 15.56 -7.73
CA GLY A 335 13.44 15.29 -6.87
C GLY A 335 14.74 15.08 -7.66
N LEU A 336 14.67 14.31 -8.76
CA LEU A 336 15.81 14.09 -9.66
C LEU A 336 16.29 15.40 -10.30
N MET A 337 15.37 16.18 -10.85
CA MET A 337 15.72 17.48 -11.48
C MET A 337 16.35 18.45 -10.48
N LEU A 338 15.80 18.54 -9.27
CA LEU A 338 16.36 19.38 -8.19
C LEU A 338 17.73 18.88 -7.75
N ALA A 339 17.93 17.55 -7.61
CA ALA A 339 19.24 16.99 -7.23
C ALA A 339 20.29 17.25 -8.32
N VAL A 340 19.94 17.04 -9.58
CA VAL A 340 20.84 17.33 -10.73
C VAL A 340 21.17 18.82 -10.80
N SER A 341 20.17 19.70 -10.68
CA SER A 341 20.37 21.16 -10.66
C SER A 341 21.28 21.59 -9.52
N LEU A 342 21.10 21.02 -8.33
CA LEU A 342 21.96 21.30 -7.17
C LEU A 342 23.42 20.89 -7.42
N LEU A 343 23.64 19.72 -8.06
CA LEU A 343 24.98 19.22 -8.38
C LEU A 343 25.65 20.04 -9.48
N LEU A 344 24.94 20.43 -10.53
CA LEU A 344 25.46 21.32 -11.58
C LEU A 344 25.91 22.66 -10.99
N HIS A 345 25.08 23.26 -10.14
CA HIS A 345 25.43 24.50 -9.47
C HIS A 345 26.67 24.38 -8.55
N LEU A 346 26.95 23.18 -8.02
CA LEU A 346 28.15 22.91 -7.21
C LEU A 346 29.38 22.61 -8.05
N GLU A 347 29.23 22.24 -9.31
CA GLU A 347 30.34 21.92 -10.23
C GLU A 347 30.80 23.17 -11.01
N ASP A 348 29.85 24.03 -11.40
CA ASP A 348 30.09 25.25 -12.18
C ASP A 348 30.49 26.49 -11.29
N GLY A 349 30.34 26.42 -9.99
CA GLY A 349 30.66 27.45 -8.99
C GLY A 349 31.87 27.11 -8.15
#